data_c16c1e5793f2550eba2cf5d133643427
#
_entry.id   c16c1e5793f2550eba2cf5d133643427
#
_cell.length_a   1.000
_cell.length_b   1.000
_cell.length_c   1.000
_cell.angle_alpha   90.00
_cell.angle_beta   90.00
_cell.angle_gamma   90.00
#
_symmetry.space_group_name_H-M   'P 1'
#
loop_
_entity.id
_entity.type
_entity.pdbx_description
1 polymer ?
#
loop_
_entity_poly.entity_id
_entity_poly.type
_entity_poly.pdbx_seq_one_letter_code
_entity_poly.pdbx_strand_id
1 'polypeptide(L)'
;MKIFRIHGPFLFGATDKLRLIVDHVDALPKIVALRLRNVTAIDGTGLHAIEQLADVLHESGRTLLLCGARQQPARVMARAGFHRHVGVENVCAHVEDALARARVIHSATHAEVK
;
A
#
# COMPACT_ATOMS: atom_id res chain seq x y z
N MET A 1 9.99 -6.98 -5.13
CA MET A 1 8.85 -6.42 -4.38
C MET A 1 8.92 -6.85 -2.91
N LYS A 2 8.73 -5.92 -2.02
CA LYS A 2 8.66 -6.21 -0.58
C LYS A 2 7.20 -6.20 -0.15
N ILE A 3 6.75 -7.25 0.55
CA ILE A 3 5.38 -7.36 1.05
C ILE A 3 5.39 -7.23 2.56
N PHE A 4 4.63 -6.27 3.08
CA PHE A 4 4.41 -6.11 4.51
C PHE A 4 3.00 -6.56 4.87
N ARG A 5 2.87 -7.33 5.95
CA ARG A 5 1.58 -7.81 6.45
C ARG A 5 1.16 -6.99 7.65
N ILE A 6 -0.05 -6.46 7.60
CA ILE A 6 -0.64 -5.71 8.70
C ILE A 6 -1.71 -6.60 9.35
N HIS A 7 -1.70 -6.68 10.68
CA HIS A 7 -2.60 -7.56 11.45
C HIS A 7 -3.44 -6.76 12.42
N GLY A 8 -4.66 -7.27 12.66
CA GLY A 8 -5.57 -6.76 13.68
C GLY A 8 -6.24 -5.46 13.29
N PRO A 9 -6.92 -4.80 14.23
CA PRO A 9 -7.52 -3.49 13.96
C PRO A 9 -6.43 -2.44 13.74
N PHE A 10 -6.57 -1.66 12.68
CA PHE A 10 -5.63 -0.60 12.32
C PHE A 10 -6.23 0.75 12.70
N LEU A 11 -6.26 1.00 14.00
CA LEU A 11 -6.84 2.19 14.64
C LEU A 11 -5.73 3.01 15.26
N PHE A 12 -6.07 4.14 15.90
CA PHE A 12 -5.04 5.00 16.49
C PHE A 12 -4.18 4.23 17.48
N GLY A 13 -2.88 4.50 17.45
CA GLY A 13 -1.88 3.80 18.24
C GLY A 13 -1.30 2.56 17.57
N ALA A 14 -1.96 2.02 16.54
CA ALA A 14 -1.49 0.82 15.83
C ALA A 14 -0.70 1.12 14.56
N THR A 15 -0.28 2.38 14.37
CA THR A 15 0.38 2.81 13.13
C THR A 15 1.90 2.76 13.17
N ASP A 16 2.49 2.29 14.25
CA ASP A 16 3.96 2.28 14.45
C ASP A 16 4.69 1.49 13.38
N LYS A 17 4.09 0.40 12.89
CA LYS A 17 4.70 -0.41 11.84
C LYS A 17 4.89 0.38 10.55
N LEU A 18 3.92 1.21 10.18
CA LEU A 18 4.04 2.05 8.98
C LEU A 18 5.09 3.13 9.17
N ARG A 19 5.22 3.68 10.37
CA ARG A 19 6.27 4.65 10.68
C ARG A 19 7.65 4.04 10.50
N LEU A 20 7.85 2.79 10.96
CA LEU A 20 9.11 2.09 10.76
C LEU A 20 9.43 1.90 9.27
N ILE A 21 8.42 1.60 8.46
CA ILE A 21 8.61 1.47 7.01
C ILE A 21 9.02 2.82 6.41
N VAL A 22 8.36 3.89 6.78
CA VAL A 22 8.67 5.25 6.30
C VAL A 22 10.10 5.64 6.68
N ASP A 23 10.51 5.36 7.92
CA ASP A 23 11.85 5.71 8.42
C ASP A 23 12.97 4.97 7.69
N HIS A 24 12.67 3.85 7.05
CA HIS A 24 13.64 3.03 6.33
C HIS A 24 13.36 2.98 4.82
N VAL A 25 12.70 4.00 4.29
CA VAL A 25 12.25 4.03 2.90
C VAL A 25 13.39 3.83 1.90
N ASP A 26 14.57 4.36 2.19
CA ASP A 26 15.72 4.27 1.28
C ASP A 26 16.26 2.85 1.10
N ALA A 27 15.92 1.96 2.03
CA ALA A 27 16.31 0.55 1.96
C ALA A 27 15.28 -0.31 1.21
N LEU A 28 14.16 0.27 0.79
CA LEU A 28 13.06 -0.48 0.18
C LEU A 28 13.25 -0.60 -1.34
N PRO A 29 12.73 -1.67 -1.95
CA PRO A 29 12.70 -1.79 -3.40
C PRO A 29 11.70 -0.81 -4.02
N LYS A 30 11.67 -0.74 -5.33
CA LYS A 30 10.77 0.17 -6.07
C LYS A 30 9.29 -0.14 -5.86
N ILE A 31 8.95 -1.37 -5.57
CA ILE A 31 7.56 -1.79 -5.38
C ILE A 31 7.40 -2.34 -3.97
N VAL A 32 6.48 -1.75 -3.22
CA VAL A 32 6.15 -2.13 -1.85
C VAL A 32 4.66 -2.46 -1.82
N ALA A 33 4.31 -3.59 -1.26
CA ALA A 33 2.91 -4.01 -1.12
C ALA A 33 2.53 -4.12 0.36
N LEU A 34 1.36 -3.62 0.71
CA LEU A 34 0.74 -3.85 2.01
C LEU A 34 -0.36 -4.90 1.85
N ARG A 35 -0.25 -5.97 2.59
CA ARG A 35 -1.27 -7.01 2.63
C ARG A 35 -2.22 -6.73 3.79
N LEU A 36 -3.47 -6.44 3.44
CA LEU A 36 -4.48 -5.98 4.40
C LEU A 36 -5.48 -7.08 4.79
N ARG A 37 -5.24 -8.31 4.39
CA ARG A 37 -6.16 -9.44 4.64
C ARG A 37 -6.50 -9.60 6.12
N ASN A 38 -5.55 -9.34 7.01
CA ASN A 38 -5.72 -9.53 8.45
C ASN A 38 -6.06 -8.23 9.19
N VAL A 39 -6.33 -7.15 8.46
CA VAL A 39 -6.82 -5.89 9.05
C VAL A 39 -8.34 -6.02 9.20
N THR A 40 -8.80 -6.03 10.45
CA THR A 40 -10.21 -6.22 10.76
C THR A 40 -11.02 -4.94 10.70
N ALA A 41 -10.38 -3.79 10.97
CA ALA A 41 -11.03 -2.48 10.92
C ALA A 41 -9.97 -1.41 10.72
N ILE A 42 -10.37 -0.29 10.12
CA ILE A 42 -9.51 0.88 9.94
C ILE A 42 -10.33 2.15 10.25
N ASP A 43 -9.69 3.14 10.88
CA ASP A 43 -10.29 4.46 11.12
C ASP A 43 -9.55 5.54 10.33
N GLY A 44 -9.93 6.80 10.53
CA GLY A 44 -9.29 7.92 9.85
C GLY A 44 -7.79 8.03 10.14
N THR A 45 -7.37 7.70 11.35
CA THR A 45 -5.95 7.72 11.74
C THR A 45 -5.16 6.66 10.97
N GLY A 46 -5.70 5.43 10.91
CA GLY A 46 -5.08 4.35 10.16
C GLY A 46 -5.01 4.65 8.67
N LEU A 47 -6.11 5.18 8.12
CA LEU A 47 -6.17 5.57 6.72
C LEU A 47 -5.13 6.64 6.39
N HIS A 48 -5.02 7.67 7.26
CA HIS A 48 -4.04 8.74 7.07
C HIS A 48 -2.61 8.22 7.08
N ALA A 49 -2.30 7.25 7.96
CA ALA A 49 -0.98 6.64 8.00
C ALA A 49 -0.63 5.93 6.68
N ILE A 50 -1.61 5.23 6.08
CA ILE A 50 -1.40 4.58 4.78
C ILE A 50 -1.22 5.63 3.68
N GLU A 51 -1.98 6.72 3.71
CA GLU A 51 -1.83 7.81 2.76
C GLU A 51 -0.44 8.45 2.85
N GLN A 52 0.07 8.68 4.06
CA GLN A 52 1.42 9.21 4.26
C GLN A 52 2.48 8.26 3.70
N LEU A 53 2.32 6.97 3.92
CA LEU A 53 3.24 5.98 3.36
C LEU A 53 3.22 6.02 1.84
N ALA A 54 2.03 6.10 1.24
CA ALA A 54 1.89 6.20 -0.21
C ALA A 54 2.63 7.43 -0.75
N ASP A 55 2.49 8.59 -0.09
CA ASP A 55 3.13 9.83 -0.50
C ASP A 55 4.66 9.72 -0.40
N VAL A 56 5.17 9.20 0.70
CA VAL A 56 6.63 9.04 0.90
C VAL A 56 7.21 8.10 -0.14
N LEU A 57 6.55 7.00 -0.41
CA LEU A 57 7.00 6.05 -1.43
C LEU A 57 6.99 6.68 -2.82
N HIS A 58 5.91 7.38 -3.15
CA HIS A 58 5.79 8.05 -4.46
C HIS A 58 6.89 9.11 -4.65
N GLU A 59 7.13 9.94 -3.64
CA GLU A 59 8.16 10.97 -3.69
C GLU A 59 9.57 10.39 -3.85
N SER A 60 9.80 9.18 -3.35
CA SER A 60 11.08 8.48 -3.46
C SER A 60 11.20 7.62 -4.72
N GLY A 61 10.24 7.74 -5.65
CA GLY A 61 10.24 6.97 -6.89
C GLY A 61 9.75 5.54 -6.75
N ARG A 62 9.05 5.23 -5.66
CA ARG A 62 8.51 3.91 -5.37
C ARG A 62 7.00 3.87 -5.57
N THR A 63 6.45 2.68 -5.69
CA THR A 63 5.01 2.46 -5.88
C THR A 63 4.47 1.62 -4.72
N LEU A 64 3.35 2.05 -4.15
CA LEU A 64 2.62 1.30 -3.14
C LEU A 64 1.50 0.51 -3.80
N LEU A 65 1.44 -0.79 -3.50
CA LEU A 65 0.33 -1.66 -3.87
C LEU A 65 -0.41 -2.06 -2.60
N LEU A 66 -1.72 -2.11 -2.66
CA LEU A 66 -2.56 -2.60 -1.57
C LEU A 66 -3.25 -3.87 -2.03
N CYS A 67 -3.33 -4.88 -1.18
CA CYS A 67 -4.02 -6.12 -1.55
C CYS A 67 -4.77 -6.74 -0.39
N GLY A 68 -5.89 -7.37 -0.71
CA GLY A 68 -6.66 -8.18 0.20
C GLY A 68 -7.48 -7.44 1.24
N ALA A 69 -7.84 -6.18 1.03
CA ALA A 69 -8.64 -5.43 1.98
C ALA A 69 -10.02 -6.08 2.19
N ARG A 70 -10.40 -6.23 3.47
CA ARG A 70 -11.72 -6.74 3.86
C ARG A 70 -12.78 -5.65 3.67
N GLN A 71 -14.06 -6.02 3.86
CA GLN A 71 -15.20 -5.12 3.58
C GLN A 71 -15.10 -3.75 4.27
N GLN A 72 -14.88 -3.71 5.58
CA GLN A 72 -14.84 -2.43 6.29
C GLN A 72 -13.65 -1.57 5.87
N PRO A 73 -12.40 -2.06 5.87
CA PRO A 73 -11.28 -1.28 5.38
C PRO A 73 -11.47 -0.84 3.92
N ALA A 74 -11.98 -1.70 3.06
CA ALA A 74 -12.20 -1.37 1.67
C ALA A 74 -13.21 -0.23 1.51
N ARG A 75 -14.31 -0.25 2.28
CA ARG A 75 -15.32 0.81 2.23
C ARG A 75 -14.78 2.14 2.74
N VAL A 76 -14.02 2.13 3.82
CA VAL A 76 -13.41 3.35 4.38
C VAL A 76 -12.47 3.97 3.36
N MET A 77 -11.61 3.17 2.74
CA MET A 77 -10.68 3.63 1.73
C MET A 77 -11.41 4.19 0.50
N ALA A 78 -12.46 3.53 0.04
CA ALA A 78 -13.22 3.97 -1.11
C ALA A 78 -13.92 5.31 -0.85
N ARG A 79 -14.53 5.49 0.32
CA ARG A 79 -15.20 6.75 0.70
C ARG A 79 -14.23 7.91 0.79
N ALA A 80 -13.00 7.65 1.22
CA ALA A 80 -11.98 8.68 1.33
C ALA A 80 -11.30 9.03 -0.01
N GLY A 81 -11.68 8.36 -1.09
CA GLY A 81 -11.05 8.56 -2.40
C GLY A 81 -9.64 7.99 -2.48
N PHE A 82 -9.33 7.03 -1.65
CA PHE A 82 -8.00 6.45 -1.55
C PHE A 82 -7.53 5.81 -2.86
N HIS A 83 -8.46 5.24 -3.62
CA HIS A 83 -8.15 4.64 -4.91
C HIS A 83 -7.52 5.64 -5.88
N ARG A 84 -7.95 6.90 -5.82
CA ARG A 84 -7.35 7.95 -6.66
C ARG A 84 -5.99 8.40 -6.14
N HIS A 85 -5.78 8.26 -4.83
CA HIS A 85 -4.54 8.66 -4.19
C HIS A 85 -3.36 7.75 -4.59
N VAL A 86 -3.58 6.45 -4.64
CA VAL A 86 -2.56 5.45 -4.96
C VAL A 86 -2.63 4.94 -6.39
N GLY A 87 -3.70 5.22 -7.11
CA GLY A 87 -4.00 4.64 -8.41
C GLY A 87 -4.93 3.45 -8.28
N VAL A 88 -6.02 3.44 -9.06
CA VAL A 88 -7.03 2.37 -9.02
C VAL A 88 -6.40 1.01 -9.29
N GLU A 89 -5.49 0.93 -10.23
CA GLU A 89 -4.80 -0.30 -10.63
C GLU A 89 -3.86 -0.84 -9.55
N ASN A 90 -3.54 -0.04 -8.55
CA ASN A 90 -2.64 -0.42 -7.45
C ASN A 90 -3.40 -0.93 -6.21
N VAL A 91 -4.72 -0.93 -6.26
CA VAL A 91 -5.57 -1.49 -5.21
C VAL A 91 -6.10 -2.83 -5.71
N CYS A 92 -5.57 -3.91 -5.16
CA CYS A 92 -5.79 -5.25 -5.66
C CYS A 92 -6.63 -6.07 -4.68
N ALA A 93 -7.52 -6.92 -5.22
CA ALA A 93 -8.38 -7.78 -4.39
C ALA A 93 -7.59 -8.90 -3.72
N HIS A 94 -6.58 -9.43 -4.40
CA HIS A 94 -5.78 -10.56 -3.93
C HIS A 94 -4.31 -10.34 -4.15
N VAL A 95 -3.47 -11.09 -3.41
CA VAL A 95 -2.01 -10.97 -3.53
C VAL A 95 -1.52 -11.35 -4.93
N GLU A 96 -2.21 -12.29 -5.58
CA GLU A 96 -1.87 -12.68 -6.96
C GLU A 96 -2.02 -11.52 -7.93
N ASP A 97 -3.05 -10.70 -7.76
CA ASP A 97 -3.26 -9.51 -8.56
C ASP A 97 -2.17 -8.47 -8.33
N ALA A 98 -1.72 -8.33 -7.09
CA ALA A 98 -0.62 -7.44 -6.75
C ALA A 98 0.70 -7.91 -7.40
N LEU A 99 0.94 -9.21 -7.41
CA LEU A 99 2.11 -9.78 -8.08
C LEU A 99 2.06 -9.53 -9.59
N ALA A 100 0.89 -9.70 -10.21
CA ALA A 100 0.71 -9.41 -11.63
C ALA A 100 0.94 -7.93 -11.93
N ARG A 101 0.39 -7.04 -11.09
CA ARG A 101 0.58 -5.59 -11.23
C ARG A 101 2.05 -5.21 -11.08
N ALA A 102 2.76 -5.83 -10.13
CA ALA A 102 4.19 -5.58 -9.92
C ALA A 102 5.00 -5.93 -11.17
N ARG A 103 4.66 -7.02 -11.85
CA ARG A 103 5.32 -7.39 -13.11
C ARG A 103 5.11 -6.35 -14.20
N VAL A 104 3.88 -5.79 -14.28
CA VAL A 104 3.57 -4.73 -15.25
C VAL A 104 4.41 -3.49 -14.97
N ILE A 105 4.49 -3.06 -13.71
CA ILE A 105 5.28 -1.89 -13.31
C ILE A 105 6.76 -2.12 -13.60
N HIS A 106 7.26 -3.29 -13.25
CA HIS A 106 8.67 -3.65 -13.48
C HIS A 106 9.02 -3.63 -14.96
N SER A 107 8.16 -4.20 -15.80
CA SER A 107 8.35 -4.21 -17.24
C SER A 107 8.35 -2.81 -17.83
N ALA A 108 7.43 -1.94 -17.39
CA ALA A 108 7.36 -0.56 -17.85
C ALA A 108 8.62 0.21 -17.46
N THR A 109 9.08 0.06 -16.21
CA THR A 109 10.33 0.69 -15.74
C THR A 109 11.53 0.20 -16.56
N HIS A 110 11.57 -1.09 -16.86
CA HIS A 110 12.67 -1.69 -17.63
C HIS A 110 12.66 -1.18 -19.07
N ALA A 111 11.48 -1.00 -19.66
CA ALA A 111 11.35 -0.45 -21.01
C ALA A 111 11.81 1.02 -21.08
N GLU A 112 11.57 1.80 -20.04
CA GLU A 112 11.96 3.20 -19.96
C GLU A 112 13.48 3.39 -19.85
N VAL A 113 14.19 2.43 -19.30
CA VAL A 113 15.64 2.49 -19.11
C VAL A 113 16.41 2.34 -20.43
N LYS A 114 15.74 1.83 -21.42
CA LYS A 114 16.35 1.71 -22.77
C LYS A 114 16.33 3.05 -23.49
#